data_7faea53afc2db6bd94c73c81c5c05266
#
_entry.id   7faea53afc2db6bd94c73c81c5c05266
#
_cell.length_a   1.000
_cell.length_b   1.000
_cell.length_c   1.000
_cell.angle_alpha   90.00
_cell.angle_beta   90.00
_cell.angle_gamma   90.00
#
_symmetry.space_group_name_H-M   'P 1'
#
loop_
_entity.id
_entity.type
_entity.pdbx_description
1 polymer ?
#
loop_
_entity_poly.entity_id
_entity_poly.type
_entity_poly.pdbx_seq_one_letter_code
_entity_poly.pdbx_strand_id
1 'polypeptide(L)'
;MDLRPNAHDNIRVWDFYTIAKSLLHFNKLPWRDVMISGWGLSATGNKLSKSKSNGGTLTPHQAYEKYSADVTRYWASNASLGKDVYIKDEEFNNGFKLMQKLWNASRFVLSFLEGYTPKEVELLPMDAWIISCYKQTYSRFMSALEKYEMGLALNEVEKLFWNFCDNYIEIAKNRLYKPEVYGEHAKESAQYASSTVLLGLLKLLSIYMPHITEEIYQDTFAKIEDCTSIHTSKYLDLGEYTGHDIAFGNEVCEIVSIIRGYKSQNNLSLKTGLTEVVITGCSQFVKDCEIDIKAVCNIQKITYLEGEKNVEILGVVAE
;
A
#
# COMPACT_ATOMS: atom_id res chain seq x y z
N MET A 1 -18.38 28.12 -0.85
CA MET A 1 -17.29 27.23 -0.34
C MET A 1 -17.96 25.97 0.16
N ASP A 2 -17.38 24.80 -0.16
CA ASP A 2 -17.99 23.54 0.26
C ASP A 2 -17.37 23.00 1.55
N LEU A 3 -16.04 23.06 1.68
CA LEU A 3 -15.30 22.56 2.82
C LEU A 3 -14.47 23.66 3.49
N ARG A 4 -14.49 23.69 4.82
CA ARG A 4 -13.65 24.55 5.67
C ARG A 4 -12.77 23.70 6.58
N PRO A 5 -11.44 23.56 6.33
CA PRO A 5 -10.53 22.95 7.29
C PRO A 5 -10.13 23.97 8.37
N ASN A 6 -10.19 23.56 9.64
CA ASN A 6 -9.78 24.34 10.80
C ASN A 6 -9.27 23.43 11.92
N ALA A 7 -8.46 23.98 12.83
CA ALA A 7 -8.13 23.30 14.08
C ALA A 7 -9.25 23.51 15.12
N HIS A 8 -9.35 22.61 16.10
CA HIS A 8 -10.41 22.57 17.07
C HIS A 8 -10.53 23.83 17.96
N ASP A 9 -9.45 24.61 18.14
CA ASP A 9 -9.48 25.88 18.88
C ASP A 9 -10.21 27.00 18.12
N ASN A 10 -10.41 26.86 16.81
CA ASN A 10 -11.14 27.83 16.01
C ASN A 10 -12.66 27.70 16.09
N ILE A 11 -13.19 26.59 16.61
CA ILE A 11 -14.66 26.33 16.68
C ILE A 11 -15.40 27.47 17.39
N ARG A 12 -14.90 27.92 18.56
CA ARG A 12 -15.57 28.96 19.40
C ARG A 12 -15.32 30.39 18.93
N VAL A 13 -14.37 30.60 18.05
CA VAL A 13 -13.96 31.94 17.60
C VAL A 13 -14.23 32.09 16.10
N TRP A 14 -13.34 31.62 15.28
CA TRP A 14 -13.38 31.85 13.84
C TRP A 14 -14.59 31.24 13.16
N ASP A 15 -14.89 29.98 13.45
CA ASP A 15 -16.01 29.29 12.82
C ASP A 15 -17.34 29.87 13.28
N PHE A 16 -17.50 30.07 14.60
CA PHE A 16 -18.70 30.67 15.17
C PHE A 16 -18.97 32.07 14.58
N TYR A 17 -17.95 32.95 14.58
CA TYR A 17 -18.15 34.32 14.05
C TYR A 17 -18.42 34.33 12.55
N THR A 18 -17.79 33.46 11.78
CA THR A 18 -18.02 33.38 10.35
C THR A 18 -19.43 32.90 10.04
N ILE A 19 -19.92 31.87 10.73
CA ILE A 19 -21.30 31.35 10.58
C ILE A 19 -22.31 32.44 10.99
N ALA A 20 -22.13 33.07 12.16
CA ALA A 20 -23.04 34.10 12.64
C ALA A 20 -23.13 35.29 11.68
N LYS A 21 -22.00 35.81 11.21
CA LYS A 21 -21.95 36.92 10.24
C LYS A 21 -22.61 36.51 8.91
N SER A 22 -22.34 35.32 8.40
CA SER A 22 -22.93 34.87 7.14
C SER A 22 -24.44 34.75 7.23
N LEU A 23 -24.95 34.21 8.32
CA LEU A 23 -26.39 34.11 8.55
C LEU A 23 -27.06 35.50 8.70
N LEU A 24 -26.46 36.40 9.49
CA LEU A 24 -27.02 37.74 9.75
C LEU A 24 -27.01 38.63 8.49
N HIS A 25 -25.97 38.55 7.65
CA HIS A 25 -25.83 39.41 6.48
C HIS A 25 -26.43 38.80 5.20
N PHE A 26 -26.33 37.49 5.03
CA PHE A 26 -26.67 36.83 3.76
C PHE A 26 -27.77 35.76 3.87
N ASN A 27 -28.21 35.43 5.09
CA ASN A 27 -29.12 34.33 5.37
C ASN A 27 -28.71 33.00 4.73
N LYS A 28 -27.40 32.73 4.72
CA LYS A 28 -26.78 31.51 4.12
C LYS A 28 -25.65 31.01 5.00
N LEU A 29 -25.47 29.68 5.01
CA LEU A 29 -24.28 29.07 5.60
C LEU A 29 -23.06 29.37 4.71
N PRO A 30 -21.87 29.67 5.31
CA PRO A 30 -20.68 30.03 4.55
C PRO A 30 -20.01 28.81 3.87
N TRP A 31 -20.26 27.61 4.36
CA TRP A 31 -19.78 26.33 3.85
C TRP A 31 -20.75 25.21 4.20
N ARG A 32 -20.60 24.05 3.57
CA ARG A 32 -21.40 22.86 3.82
C ARG A 32 -20.79 21.99 4.91
N ASP A 33 -19.47 21.74 4.82
CA ASP A 33 -18.74 20.84 5.69
C ASP A 33 -17.59 21.56 6.40
N VAL A 34 -17.25 21.12 7.62
CA VAL A 34 -16.09 21.60 8.38
C VAL A 34 -15.23 20.39 8.75
N MET A 35 -13.96 20.42 8.36
CA MET A 35 -12.98 19.40 8.72
C MET A 35 -12.15 19.93 9.91
N ILE A 36 -12.32 19.32 11.08
CA ILE A 36 -11.63 19.74 12.30
C ILE A 36 -10.38 18.89 12.52
N SER A 37 -9.21 19.52 12.53
CA SER A 37 -7.92 18.90 12.87
C SER A 37 -7.55 19.17 14.32
N GLY A 38 -6.65 18.32 14.87
CA GLY A 38 -5.92 18.59 16.11
C GLY A 38 -4.74 19.54 15.90
N TRP A 39 -3.93 19.68 16.91
CA TRP A 39 -2.69 20.46 16.87
C TRP A 39 -1.47 19.62 16.50
N GLY A 40 -0.47 20.25 15.90
CA GLY A 40 0.89 19.72 15.88
C GLY A 40 1.54 19.96 17.26
N LEU A 41 1.99 18.88 17.88
CA LEU A 41 2.67 18.90 19.17
C LEU A 41 4.17 18.62 19.00
N SER A 42 5.00 19.23 19.84
CA SER A 42 6.40 18.85 19.95
C SER A 42 6.53 17.41 20.51
N ALA A 43 7.71 16.82 20.44
CA ALA A 43 7.99 15.51 21.03
C ALA A 43 7.67 15.45 22.54
N THR A 44 7.70 16.59 23.22
CA THR A 44 7.38 16.76 24.66
C THR A 44 5.92 17.08 24.92
N GLY A 45 5.05 17.08 23.89
CA GLY A 45 3.61 17.31 24.02
C GLY A 45 3.18 18.78 24.08
N ASN A 46 4.09 19.72 23.86
CA ASN A 46 3.73 21.15 23.85
C ASN A 46 3.20 21.58 22.47
N LYS A 47 2.15 22.40 22.47
CA LYS A 47 1.62 23.01 21.24
C LYS A 47 2.72 23.87 20.59
N LEU A 48 2.93 23.68 19.30
CA LEU A 48 3.88 24.48 18.52
C LEU A 48 3.39 25.92 18.40
N SER A 49 4.31 26.85 18.55
CA SER A 49 4.03 28.30 18.47
C SER A 49 5.15 29.02 17.73
N LYS A 50 4.78 29.90 16.79
CA LYS A 50 5.77 30.77 16.09
C LYS A 50 6.55 31.66 16.99
N SER A 51 6.01 32.05 18.16
CA SER A 51 6.60 32.99 19.13
C SER A 51 7.38 32.32 20.24
N LYS A 52 7.41 31.00 20.34
CA LYS A 52 8.13 30.26 21.38
C LYS A 52 9.15 29.33 20.76
N SER A 53 10.25 29.08 21.48
CA SER A 53 11.17 28.01 21.10
C SER A 53 10.42 26.68 21.13
N ASN A 54 10.42 25.96 20.00
CA ASN A 54 9.69 24.70 19.85
C ASN A 54 10.50 23.48 20.36
N GLY A 55 11.50 23.70 21.23
CA GLY A 55 12.27 22.61 21.83
C GLY A 55 12.99 21.70 20.83
N GLY A 56 13.51 22.28 19.73
CA GLY A 56 14.20 21.53 18.67
C GLY A 56 13.26 20.82 17.67
N THR A 57 11.95 21.02 17.78
CA THR A 57 10.99 20.47 16.82
C THR A 57 11.13 21.13 15.45
N LEU A 58 11.15 20.33 14.41
CA LEU A 58 11.30 20.78 13.02
C LEU A 58 10.17 21.73 12.61
N THR A 59 10.55 22.84 11.99
CA THR A 59 9.60 23.64 11.21
C THR A 59 9.24 22.91 9.91
N PRO A 60 8.12 23.23 9.24
CA PRO A 60 7.79 22.65 7.95
C PRO A 60 8.92 22.76 6.92
N HIS A 61 9.61 23.91 6.86
CA HIS A 61 10.75 24.12 5.95
C HIS A 61 11.91 23.16 6.26
N GLN A 62 12.28 23.04 7.52
CA GLN A 62 13.32 22.09 7.95
C GLN A 62 12.93 20.63 7.69
N ALA A 63 11.63 20.29 7.81
CA ALA A 63 11.14 18.97 7.47
C ALA A 63 11.26 18.67 5.96
N TYR A 64 10.96 19.65 5.10
CA TYR A 64 11.16 19.50 3.64
C TYR A 64 12.63 19.32 3.28
N GLU A 65 13.53 20.09 3.89
CA GLU A 65 14.96 19.97 3.64
C GLU A 65 15.54 18.65 4.13
N LYS A 66 15.07 18.16 5.28
CA LYS A 66 15.59 16.92 5.89
C LYS A 66 15.00 15.66 5.27
N TYR A 67 13.71 15.65 4.96
CA TYR A 67 12.97 14.43 4.58
C TYR A 67 12.34 14.46 3.19
N SER A 68 12.19 15.57 2.54
CA SER A 68 11.47 15.86 1.30
C SER A 68 10.02 16.31 1.51
N ALA A 69 9.45 16.89 0.45
CA ALA A 69 8.06 17.33 0.45
C ALA A 69 7.09 16.14 0.55
N ASP A 70 7.33 15.05 -0.16
CA ASP A 70 6.47 13.87 -0.16
C ASP A 70 6.38 13.22 1.22
N VAL A 71 7.52 13.04 1.89
CA VAL A 71 7.55 12.47 3.25
C VAL A 71 6.85 13.38 4.25
N THR A 72 7.01 14.70 4.12
CA THR A 72 6.34 15.66 5.00
C THR A 72 4.83 15.67 4.78
N ARG A 73 4.37 15.57 3.53
CA ARG A 73 2.94 15.43 3.19
C ARG A 73 2.35 14.13 3.72
N TYR A 74 3.06 13.03 3.54
CA TYR A 74 2.68 11.72 4.09
C TYR A 74 2.48 11.78 5.61
N TRP A 75 3.45 12.34 6.36
CA TRP A 75 3.32 12.54 7.78
C TRP A 75 2.08 13.36 8.15
N ALA A 76 1.85 14.49 7.48
CA ALA A 76 0.71 15.36 7.74
C ALA A 76 -0.63 14.68 7.45
N SER A 77 -0.69 13.83 6.43
CA SER A 77 -1.90 13.11 6.00
C SER A 77 -2.25 11.93 6.90
N ASN A 78 -1.31 11.44 7.70
CA ASN A 78 -1.54 10.33 8.64
C ASN A 78 -2.30 10.78 9.91
N ALA A 79 -2.56 12.08 10.02
CA ALA A 79 -3.31 12.66 11.13
C ALA A 79 -4.79 12.25 11.07
N SER A 80 -5.32 11.78 12.19
CA SER A 80 -6.77 11.57 12.36
C SER A 80 -7.49 12.88 12.68
N LEU A 81 -8.71 13.06 12.17
CA LEU A 81 -9.54 14.21 12.50
C LEU A 81 -9.74 14.35 14.01
N GLY A 82 -9.66 15.56 14.53
CA GLY A 82 -9.88 15.89 15.93
C GLY A 82 -8.78 15.42 16.89
N LYS A 83 -7.72 14.76 16.41
CA LYS A 83 -6.61 14.29 17.24
C LYS A 83 -5.34 15.08 17.01
N ASP A 84 -4.61 15.35 18.11
CA ASP A 84 -3.31 16.00 18.05
C ASP A 84 -2.25 15.04 17.47
N VAL A 85 -1.28 15.60 16.76
CA VAL A 85 -0.21 14.85 16.07
C VAL A 85 1.15 15.28 16.62
N TYR A 86 1.94 14.30 17.04
CA TYR A 86 3.33 14.56 17.46
C TYR A 86 4.27 14.67 16.27
N ILE A 87 5.16 15.65 16.32
CA ILE A 87 6.24 15.80 15.33
C ILE A 87 7.45 15.04 15.87
N LYS A 88 7.62 13.81 15.41
CA LYS A 88 8.72 12.90 15.78
C LYS A 88 9.45 12.42 14.53
N ASP A 89 10.76 12.30 14.61
CA ASP A 89 11.61 11.82 13.52
C ASP A 89 11.20 10.40 13.04
N GLU A 90 10.71 9.55 13.94
CA GLU A 90 10.26 8.19 13.63
C GLU A 90 9.13 8.17 12.60
N GLU A 91 8.17 9.08 12.71
CA GLU A 91 7.03 9.18 11.79
C GLU A 91 7.47 9.56 10.37
N PHE A 92 8.43 10.49 10.26
CA PHE A 92 9.00 10.85 8.96
C PHE A 92 9.84 9.70 8.38
N ASN A 93 10.57 8.97 9.21
CA ASN A 93 11.35 7.81 8.77
C ASN A 93 10.45 6.70 8.20
N ASN A 94 9.23 6.52 8.70
CA ASN A 94 8.27 5.56 8.14
C ASN A 94 7.86 5.97 6.72
N GLY A 95 7.55 7.25 6.50
CA GLY A 95 7.26 7.78 5.17
C GLY A 95 8.45 7.65 4.21
N PHE A 96 9.67 7.86 4.70
CA PHE A 96 10.89 7.70 3.90
C PHE A 96 11.12 6.23 3.49
N LYS A 97 10.91 5.28 4.40
CA LYS A 97 10.99 3.83 4.10
C LYS A 97 9.95 3.42 3.05
N LEU A 98 8.70 3.91 3.18
CA LEU A 98 7.65 3.64 2.20
C LEU A 98 8.05 4.19 0.83
N MET A 99 8.52 5.43 0.76
CA MET A 99 8.97 6.07 -0.48
C MET A 99 10.11 5.28 -1.15
N GLN A 100 11.13 4.87 -0.39
CA GLN A 100 12.22 4.04 -0.92
C GLN A 100 11.74 2.67 -1.40
N LYS A 101 10.85 2.02 -0.65
CA LYS A 101 10.29 0.73 -1.05
C LYS A 101 9.44 0.86 -2.31
N LEU A 102 8.63 1.93 -2.41
CA LEU A 102 7.83 2.23 -3.60
C LEU A 102 8.72 2.37 -4.84
N TRP A 103 9.78 3.17 -4.75
CA TRP A 103 10.74 3.34 -5.83
C TRP A 103 11.35 2.02 -6.28
N ASN A 104 11.85 1.21 -5.34
CA ASN A 104 12.49 -0.06 -5.65
C ASN A 104 11.50 -1.09 -6.22
N ALA A 105 10.30 -1.20 -5.66
CA ALA A 105 9.27 -2.10 -6.16
C ALA A 105 8.79 -1.69 -7.56
N SER A 106 8.64 -0.38 -7.80
CA SER A 106 8.27 0.14 -9.12
C SER A 106 9.35 -0.19 -10.17
N ARG A 107 10.62 0.09 -9.88
CA ARG A 107 11.72 -0.26 -10.79
C ARG A 107 11.75 -1.76 -11.11
N PHE A 108 11.49 -2.60 -10.11
CA PHE A 108 11.40 -4.04 -10.32
C PHE A 108 10.26 -4.39 -11.30
N VAL A 109 9.04 -3.94 -11.04
CA VAL A 109 7.89 -4.23 -11.90
C VAL A 109 8.09 -3.68 -13.31
N LEU A 110 8.52 -2.41 -13.42
CA LEU A 110 8.71 -1.73 -14.69
C LEU A 110 9.78 -2.41 -15.57
N SER A 111 10.80 -3.05 -14.98
CA SER A 111 11.81 -3.79 -15.74
C SER A 111 11.25 -4.98 -16.53
N PHE A 112 10.05 -5.46 -16.21
CA PHE A 112 9.36 -6.51 -16.95
C PHE A 112 8.29 -5.99 -17.91
N LEU A 113 8.11 -4.67 -18.00
CA LEU A 113 7.09 -4.05 -18.85
C LEU A 113 7.68 -3.43 -20.12
N GLU A 114 8.96 -3.61 -20.40
CA GLU A 114 9.56 -3.16 -21.67
C GLU A 114 8.88 -3.89 -22.84
N GLY A 115 8.26 -3.12 -23.74
CA GLY A 115 7.48 -3.67 -24.86
C GLY A 115 6.15 -4.32 -24.48
N TYR A 116 5.76 -4.27 -23.22
CA TYR A 116 4.48 -4.80 -22.77
C TYR A 116 3.33 -3.88 -23.15
N THR A 117 2.29 -4.47 -23.71
CA THR A 117 1.01 -3.79 -23.96
C THR A 117 -0.05 -4.47 -23.10
N PRO A 118 -0.79 -3.73 -22.26
CA PRO A 118 -1.86 -4.30 -21.46
C PRO A 118 -2.90 -5.02 -22.32
N LYS A 119 -3.18 -6.28 -21.99
CA LYS A 119 -4.21 -7.07 -22.63
C LYS A 119 -4.95 -7.89 -21.56
N GLU A 120 -6.20 -8.21 -21.83
CA GLU A 120 -6.91 -9.16 -20.99
C GLU A 120 -6.21 -10.52 -21.03
N VAL A 121 -6.01 -11.11 -19.88
CA VAL A 121 -5.36 -12.40 -19.68
C VAL A 121 -6.13 -13.16 -18.61
N GLU A 122 -6.23 -14.48 -18.76
CA GLU A 122 -6.73 -15.34 -17.69
C GLU A 122 -5.75 -15.31 -16.53
N LEU A 123 -6.22 -14.86 -15.35
CA LEU A 123 -5.36 -14.66 -14.18
C LEU A 123 -5.13 -15.99 -13.45
N LEU A 124 -3.87 -16.20 -13.07
CA LEU A 124 -3.54 -17.24 -12.11
C LEU A 124 -4.04 -16.87 -10.71
N PRO A 125 -4.23 -17.86 -9.80
CA PRO A 125 -4.90 -17.61 -8.52
C PRO A 125 -4.32 -16.47 -7.70
N MET A 126 -2.99 -16.38 -7.55
CA MET A 126 -2.35 -15.31 -6.78
C MET A 126 -2.43 -13.94 -7.48
N ASP A 127 -2.52 -13.91 -8.81
CA ASP A 127 -2.70 -12.68 -9.58
C ASP A 127 -4.14 -12.15 -9.44
N ALA A 128 -5.13 -13.03 -9.48
CA ALA A 128 -6.52 -12.71 -9.19
C ALA A 128 -6.69 -12.21 -7.75
N TRP A 129 -6.00 -12.83 -6.79
CA TRP A 129 -6.02 -12.44 -5.39
C TRP A 129 -5.53 -10.99 -5.18
N ILE A 130 -4.37 -10.60 -5.74
CA ILE A 130 -3.86 -9.25 -5.52
C ILE A 130 -4.72 -8.18 -6.21
N ILE A 131 -5.32 -8.48 -7.36
CA ILE A 131 -6.32 -7.62 -8.01
C ILE A 131 -7.55 -7.46 -7.11
N SER A 132 -8.02 -8.52 -6.47
CA SER A 132 -9.14 -8.49 -5.52
C SER A 132 -8.81 -7.67 -4.27
N CYS A 133 -7.58 -7.79 -3.76
CA CYS A 133 -7.08 -6.94 -2.69
C CYS A 133 -7.10 -5.45 -3.07
N TYR A 134 -6.69 -5.12 -4.30
CA TYR A 134 -6.76 -3.76 -4.82
C TYR A 134 -8.20 -3.25 -4.89
N LYS A 135 -9.13 -4.02 -5.46
CA LYS A 135 -10.56 -3.64 -5.56
C LYS A 135 -11.16 -3.32 -4.18
N GLN A 136 -10.89 -4.18 -3.20
CA GLN A 136 -11.36 -3.95 -1.83
C GLN A 136 -10.74 -2.70 -1.21
N THR A 137 -9.44 -2.50 -1.39
CA THR A 137 -8.73 -1.31 -0.92
C THR A 137 -9.26 -0.05 -1.56
N TYR A 138 -9.49 -0.05 -2.87
CA TYR A 138 -10.06 1.08 -3.61
C TYR A 138 -11.43 1.50 -3.04
N SER A 139 -12.32 0.55 -2.83
CA SER A 139 -13.64 0.82 -2.24
C SER A 139 -13.54 1.45 -0.84
N ARG A 140 -12.67 0.90 0.03
CA ARG A 140 -12.45 1.43 1.38
C ARG A 140 -11.79 2.81 1.36
N PHE A 141 -10.83 3.01 0.47
CA PHE A 141 -10.16 4.28 0.25
C PHE A 141 -11.15 5.37 -0.14
N MET A 142 -12.00 5.12 -1.16
CA MET A 142 -13.01 6.07 -1.60
C MET A 142 -14.01 6.39 -0.49
N SER A 143 -14.50 5.39 0.22
CA SER A 143 -15.41 5.57 1.36
C SER A 143 -14.81 6.41 2.50
N ALA A 144 -13.51 6.28 2.76
CA ALA A 144 -12.82 7.10 3.75
C ALA A 144 -12.63 8.55 3.27
N LEU A 145 -12.29 8.75 1.99
CA LEU A 145 -12.16 10.10 1.41
C LEU A 145 -13.48 10.87 1.43
N GLU A 146 -14.60 10.22 1.15
CA GLU A 146 -15.95 10.85 1.25
C GLU A 146 -16.24 11.38 2.64
N LYS A 147 -15.63 10.81 3.67
CA LYS A 147 -15.75 11.24 5.07
C LYS A 147 -14.61 12.17 5.51
N TYR A 148 -13.76 12.59 4.59
CA TYR A 148 -12.55 13.39 4.88
C TYR A 148 -11.54 12.69 5.80
N GLU A 149 -11.60 11.37 5.94
CA GLU A 149 -10.71 10.57 6.80
C GLU A 149 -9.42 10.18 6.05
N MET A 150 -8.58 11.19 5.74
CA MET A 150 -7.37 11.02 4.92
C MET A 150 -6.39 9.99 5.50
N GLY A 151 -6.21 9.98 6.82
CA GLY A 151 -5.32 9.02 7.48
C GLY A 151 -5.83 7.59 7.43
N LEU A 152 -7.16 7.38 7.51
CA LEU A 152 -7.76 6.06 7.34
C LEU A 152 -7.60 5.56 5.90
N ALA A 153 -7.85 6.43 4.92
CA ALA A 153 -7.66 6.11 3.51
C ALA A 153 -6.18 5.72 3.23
N LEU A 154 -5.22 6.48 3.75
CA LEU A 154 -3.78 6.17 3.63
C LEU A 154 -3.45 4.80 4.23
N ASN A 155 -3.95 4.49 5.42
CA ASN A 155 -3.71 3.21 6.09
C ASN A 155 -4.21 2.01 5.25
N GLU A 156 -5.36 2.12 4.58
CA GLU A 156 -5.83 1.04 3.69
C GLU A 156 -4.89 0.86 2.48
N VAL A 157 -4.38 1.95 1.91
CA VAL A 157 -3.42 1.88 0.80
C VAL A 157 -2.08 1.28 1.26
N GLU A 158 -1.61 1.63 2.46
CA GLU A 158 -0.38 1.06 3.01
C GLU A 158 -0.46 -0.45 3.23
N LYS A 159 -1.57 -0.95 3.75
CA LYS A 159 -1.79 -2.39 3.91
C LYS A 159 -1.67 -3.13 2.57
N LEU A 160 -2.28 -2.59 1.52
CA LEU A 160 -2.16 -3.14 0.17
C LEU A 160 -0.73 -3.04 -0.33
N PHE A 161 -0.08 -1.89 -0.15
CA PHE A 161 1.29 -1.66 -0.61
C PHE A 161 2.29 -2.66 -0.01
N TRP A 162 2.25 -2.86 1.31
CA TRP A 162 3.12 -3.83 1.97
C TRP A 162 2.79 -5.26 1.54
N ASN A 163 1.51 -5.60 1.42
CA ASN A 163 1.10 -6.91 0.92
C ASN A 163 1.56 -7.16 -0.51
N PHE A 164 1.46 -6.16 -1.38
CA PHE A 164 1.97 -6.21 -2.74
C PHE A 164 3.49 -6.42 -2.77
N CYS A 165 4.25 -5.63 -1.98
CA CYS A 165 5.70 -5.66 -2.00
C CYS A 165 6.31 -6.90 -1.34
N ASP A 166 5.77 -7.31 -0.19
CA ASP A 166 6.41 -8.32 0.66
C ASP A 166 5.88 -9.74 0.40
N ASN A 167 4.66 -9.85 -0.13
CA ASN A 167 4.04 -11.13 -0.48
C ASN A 167 3.94 -11.33 -1.98
N TYR A 168 3.13 -10.51 -2.66
CA TYR A 168 2.79 -10.76 -4.06
C TYR A 168 4.01 -10.73 -4.98
N ILE A 169 4.81 -9.67 -4.94
CA ILE A 169 6.01 -9.57 -5.79
C ILE A 169 6.96 -10.75 -5.54
N GLU A 170 7.13 -11.15 -4.30
CA GLU A 170 8.00 -12.29 -3.95
C GLU A 170 7.49 -13.62 -4.51
N ILE A 171 6.16 -13.80 -4.56
CA ILE A 171 5.52 -14.99 -5.15
C ILE A 171 5.63 -14.95 -6.67
N ALA A 172 5.27 -13.83 -7.30
CA ALA A 172 5.20 -13.69 -8.75
C ALA A 172 6.58 -13.62 -9.45
N LYS A 173 7.63 -13.18 -8.74
CA LYS A 173 8.94 -12.88 -9.35
C LYS A 173 9.56 -14.05 -10.11
N ASN A 174 9.38 -15.29 -9.66
CA ASN A 174 9.95 -16.45 -10.36
C ASN A 174 9.31 -16.65 -11.74
N ARG A 175 8.02 -16.40 -11.87
CA ARG A 175 7.28 -16.44 -13.15
C ARG A 175 7.74 -15.34 -14.10
N LEU A 176 8.05 -14.16 -13.56
CA LEU A 176 8.58 -13.03 -14.34
C LEU A 176 10.01 -13.29 -14.84
N TYR A 177 10.87 -13.88 -14.01
CA TYR A 177 12.28 -14.12 -14.37
C TYR A 177 12.52 -15.37 -15.23
N LYS A 178 11.66 -16.38 -15.14
CA LYS A 178 11.89 -17.71 -15.73
C LYS A 178 10.68 -18.21 -16.53
N PRO A 179 10.26 -17.46 -17.56
CA PRO A 179 9.10 -17.87 -18.39
C PRO A 179 9.33 -19.23 -19.07
N GLU A 180 10.60 -19.60 -19.33
CA GLU A 180 10.97 -20.90 -19.88
C GLU A 180 10.64 -22.07 -18.93
N VAL A 181 10.50 -21.82 -17.64
CA VAL A 181 10.14 -22.83 -16.62
C VAL A 181 8.66 -22.83 -16.33
N TYR A 182 8.06 -21.63 -16.20
CA TYR A 182 6.67 -21.46 -15.72
C TYR A 182 5.66 -21.25 -16.86
N GLY A 183 6.13 -20.99 -18.08
CA GLY A 183 5.32 -20.71 -19.25
C GLY A 183 5.02 -19.21 -19.46
N GLU A 184 4.85 -18.82 -20.72
CA GLU A 184 4.55 -17.43 -21.10
C GLU A 184 3.21 -16.94 -20.53
N HIS A 185 2.20 -17.77 -20.44
CA HIS A 185 0.91 -17.42 -19.81
C HIS A 185 1.08 -17.00 -18.35
N ALA A 186 1.90 -17.74 -17.58
CA ALA A 186 2.18 -17.42 -16.19
C ALA A 186 2.92 -16.09 -16.03
N LYS A 187 3.82 -15.75 -16.97
CA LYS A 187 4.49 -14.45 -17.03
C LYS A 187 3.50 -13.32 -17.40
N GLU A 188 2.68 -13.52 -18.42
CA GLU A 188 1.68 -12.54 -18.86
C GLU A 188 0.67 -12.22 -17.75
N SER A 189 0.18 -13.25 -17.04
CA SER A 189 -0.69 -13.09 -15.87
C SER A 189 -0.02 -12.24 -14.78
N ALA A 190 1.24 -12.56 -14.43
CA ALA A 190 2.00 -11.80 -13.44
C ALA A 190 2.32 -10.37 -13.89
N GLN A 191 2.63 -10.15 -15.17
CA GLN A 191 2.84 -8.80 -15.73
C GLN A 191 1.57 -7.96 -15.65
N TYR A 192 0.42 -8.53 -16.03
CA TYR A 192 -0.86 -7.84 -15.97
C TYR A 192 -1.21 -7.44 -14.54
N ALA A 193 -1.16 -8.38 -13.60
CA ALA A 193 -1.55 -8.11 -12.22
C ALA A 193 -0.57 -7.14 -11.53
N SER A 194 0.75 -7.32 -11.71
CA SER A 194 1.75 -6.43 -11.11
C SER A 194 1.68 -5.02 -11.66
N SER A 195 1.51 -4.84 -12.99
CA SER A 195 1.39 -3.51 -13.59
C SER A 195 0.09 -2.80 -13.19
N THR A 196 -1.02 -3.53 -13.17
CA THR A 196 -2.34 -3.00 -12.81
C THR A 196 -2.37 -2.54 -11.35
N VAL A 197 -1.87 -3.37 -10.43
CA VAL A 197 -1.86 -3.02 -9.01
C VAL A 197 -0.84 -1.91 -8.72
N LEU A 198 0.32 -1.91 -9.37
CA LEU A 198 1.28 -0.81 -9.25
C LEU A 198 0.68 0.52 -9.72
N LEU A 199 0.07 0.56 -10.89
CA LEU A 199 -0.61 1.76 -11.39
C LEU A 199 -1.68 2.24 -10.43
N GLY A 200 -2.51 1.32 -9.92
CA GLY A 200 -3.52 1.61 -8.91
C GLY A 200 -2.94 2.20 -7.64
N LEU A 201 -1.88 1.60 -7.08
CA LEU A 201 -1.16 2.09 -5.90
C LEU A 201 -0.56 3.48 -6.13
N LEU A 202 0.07 3.74 -7.28
CA LEU A 202 0.59 5.06 -7.62
C LEU A 202 -0.51 6.11 -7.62
N LYS A 203 -1.66 5.82 -8.23
CA LYS A 203 -2.82 6.73 -8.26
C LYS A 203 -3.40 6.99 -6.87
N LEU A 204 -3.53 5.97 -6.01
CA LEU A 204 -4.00 6.16 -4.65
C LEU A 204 -3.00 6.93 -3.77
N LEU A 205 -1.69 6.70 -3.97
CA LEU A 205 -0.64 7.40 -3.23
C LEU A 205 -0.38 8.81 -3.74
N SER A 206 -0.79 9.18 -4.95
CA SER A 206 -0.48 10.47 -5.59
C SER A 206 -0.96 11.68 -4.79
N ILE A 207 -2.05 11.56 -4.04
CA ILE A 207 -2.56 12.64 -3.17
C ILE A 207 -1.69 12.86 -1.92
N TYR A 208 -0.91 11.85 -1.52
CA TYR A 208 -0.02 11.88 -0.35
C TYR A 208 1.43 12.19 -0.73
N MET A 209 1.93 11.52 -1.76
CA MET A 209 3.31 11.61 -2.26
C MET A 209 3.34 11.98 -3.74
N PRO A 210 2.96 13.23 -4.10
CA PRO A 210 2.72 13.62 -5.48
C PRO A 210 3.95 13.55 -6.39
N HIS A 211 5.15 13.83 -5.87
CA HIS A 211 6.34 13.94 -6.72
C HIS A 211 6.87 12.56 -7.14
N ILE A 212 7.05 11.65 -6.18
CA ILE A 212 7.58 10.32 -6.51
C ILE A 212 6.60 9.50 -7.34
N THR A 213 5.28 9.65 -7.10
CA THR A 213 4.28 8.93 -7.89
C THR A 213 4.20 9.45 -9.31
N GLU A 214 4.34 10.78 -9.51
CA GLU A 214 4.43 11.38 -10.84
C GLU A 214 5.68 10.91 -11.57
N GLU A 215 6.84 10.91 -10.94
CA GLU A 215 8.10 10.48 -11.53
C GLU A 215 8.01 9.04 -12.04
N ILE A 216 7.50 8.12 -11.22
CA ILE A 216 7.32 6.72 -11.61
C ILE A 216 6.27 6.58 -12.72
N TYR A 217 5.18 7.35 -12.66
CA TYR A 217 4.12 7.32 -13.66
C TYR A 217 4.60 7.77 -15.03
N GLN A 218 5.40 8.83 -15.10
CA GLN A 218 5.94 9.39 -16.34
C GLN A 218 6.88 8.42 -17.08
N ASP A 219 7.59 7.56 -16.35
CA ASP A 219 8.53 6.61 -16.92
C ASP A 219 7.83 5.61 -17.88
N THR A 220 6.64 5.13 -17.52
CA THR A 220 5.96 4.08 -18.28
C THR A 220 4.46 4.34 -18.49
N PHE A 221 3.71 4.62 -17.42
CA PHE A 221 2.25 4.59 -17.46
C PHE A 221 1.62 5.77 -18.20
N ALA A 222 2.27 6.93 -18.22
CA ALA A 222 1.80 8.10 -18.94
C ALA A 222 1.59 7.82 -20.43
N LYS A 223 2.48 7.03 -21.03
CA LYS A 223 2.37 6.59 -22.44
C LYS A 223 1.27 5.55 -22.64
N ILE A 224 1.11 4.63 -21.68
CA ILE A 224 0.09 3.55 -21.73
C ILE A 224 -1.32 4.16 -21.65
N GLU A 225 -1.52 5.14 -20.76
CA GLU A 225 -2.82 5.78 -20.52
C GLU A 225 -3.08 7.00 -21.45
N ASP A 226 -2.09 7.40 -22.27
CA ASP A 226 -2.13 8.64 -23.06
C ASP A 226 -2.53 9.87 -22.20
N CYS A 227 -1.90 9.98 -21.04
CA CYS A 227 -2.21 11.01 -20.05
C CYS A 227 -0.93 11.73 -19.61
N THR A 228 -0.98 13.07 -19.61
CA THR A 228 0.19 13.92 -19.37
C THR A 228 0.69 13.92 -17.92
N SER A 229 -0.16 13.56 -16.95
CA SER A 229 0.20 13.55 -15.54
C SER A 229 -0.74 12.63 -14.76
N ILE A 230 -0.19 11.92 -13.74
CA ILE A 230 -0.98 11.11 -12.83
C ILE A 230 -2.07 11.95 -12.13
N HIS A 231 -1.79 13.22 -11.88
CA HIS A 231 -2.70 14.15 -11.17
C HIS A 231 -3.90 14.59 -12.01
N THR A 232 -3.86 14.39 -13.33
CA THR A 232 -4.97 14.63 -14.25
C THR A 232 -5.64 13.34 -14.71
N SER A 233 -5.06 12.20 -14.36
CA SER A 233 -5.63 10.89 -14.66
C SER A 233 -6.79 10.55 -13.72
N LYS A 234 -7.64 9.62 -14.15
CA LYS A 234 -8.69 9.06 -13.28
C LYS A 234 -8.12 7.97 -12.38
N TYR A 235 -8.69 7.80 -11.20
CA TYR A 235 -8.42 6.62 -10.38
C TYR A 235 -8.73 5.34 -11.17
N LEU A 236 -7.98 4.29 -10.90
CA LEU A 236 -8.19 2.99 -11.53
C LEU A 236 -9.33 2.25 -10.82
N ASP A 237 -10.51 2.30 -11.40
CA ASP A 237 -11.69 1.58 -10.92
C ASP A 237 -11.82 0.25 -11.68
N LEU A 238 -11.62 -0.86 -11.01
CA LEU A 238 -11.75 -2.23 -11.54
C LEU A 238 -13.08 -2.87 -11.18
N GLY A 239 -14.04 -2.09 -10.71
CA GLY A 239 -15.34 -2.55 -10.24
C GLY A 239 -15.32 -3.12 -8.81
N GLU A 240 -16.49 -3.51 -8.33
CA GLU A 240 -16.68 -4.01 -6.98
C GLU A 240 -15.98 -5.36 -6.74
N TYR A 241 -15.52 -5.55 -5.51
CA TYR A 241 -15.06 -6.85 -5.03
C TYR A 241 -16.24 -7.64 -4.49
N THR A 242 -16.54 -8.78 -5.10
CA THR A 242 -17.68 -9.65 -4.74
C THR A 242 -17.26 -11.09 -4.37
N GLY A 243 -15.95 -11.37 -4.38
CA GLY A 243 -15.42 -12.73 -4.20
C GLY A 243 -15.05 -13.07 -2.75
N HIS A 244 -14.49 -14.26 -2.58
CA HIS A 244 -13.95 -14.78 -1.32
C HIS A 244 -12.45 -15.13 -1.40
N ASP A 245 -11.83 -14.88 -2.54
CA ASP A 245 -10.45 -15.22 -2.89
C ASP A 245 -9.39 -14.52 -2.00
N ILE A 246 -9.72 -13.36 -1.42
CA ILE A 246 -8.79 -12.65 -0.50
C ILE A 246 -8.43 -13.53 0.70
N ALA A 247 -9.40 -14.22 1.30
CA ALA A 247 -9.13 -15.10 2.44
C ALA A 247 -8.23 -16.27 2.06
N PHE A 248 -8.46 -16.86 0.88
CA PHE A 248 -7.67 -17.99 0.38
C PHE A 248 -6.26 -17.61 -0.02
N GLY A 249 -6.07 -16.47 -0.69
CA GLY A 249 -4.73 -15.99 -1.01
C GLY A 249 -3.95 -15.53 0.22
N ASN A 250 -4.63 -15.01 1.25
CA ASN A 250 -3.99 -14.73 2.54
C ASN A 250 -3.49 -16.02 3.20
N GLU A 251 -4.20 -17.15 3.07
CA GLU A 251 -3.74 -18.45 3.54
C GLU A 251 -2.43 -18.87 2.86
N VAL A 252 -2.28 -18.64 1.57
CA VAL A 252 -1.01 -18.88 0.85
C VAL A 252 0.12 -18.02 1.42
N CYS A 253 -0.14 -16.72 1.64
CA CYS A 253 0.84 -15.80 2.22
C CYS A 253 1.25 -16.22 3.64
N GLU A 254 0.31 -16.70 4.45
CA GLU A 254 0.57 -17.21 5.80
C GLU A 254 1.49 -18.45 5.75
N ILE A 255 1.20 -19.42 4.89
CA ILE A 255 2.03 -20.62 4.71
C ILE A 255 3.46 -20.22 4.29
N VAL A 256 3.59 -19.34 3.30
CA VAL A 256 4.89 -18.82 2.86
C VAL A 256 5.63 -18.13 4.02
N SER A 257 4.93 -17.35 4.83
CA SER A 257 5.49 -16.66 5.99
C SER A 257 6.00 -17.64 7.06
N ILE A 258 5.24 -18.71 7.35
CA ILE A 258 5.64 -19.77 8.30
C ILE A 258 6.94 -20.44 7.80
N ILE A 259 7.01 -20.81 6.53
CA ILE A 259 8.19 -21.48 5.97
C ILE A 259 9.42 -20.57 5.97
N ARG A 260 9.27 -19.30 5.61
CA ARG A 260 10.34 -18.29 5.68
C ARG A 260 10.77 -18.02 7.13
N GLY A 261 9.82 -17.98 8.05
CA GLY A 261 10.07 -17.86 9.48
C GLY A 261 10.89 -19.02 10.03
N TYR A 262 10.56 -20.25 9.65
CA TYR A 262 11.37 -21.44 9.98
C TYR A 262 12.82 -21.32 9.50
N LYS A 263 13.04 -20.91 8.23
CA LYS A 263 14.38 -20.71 7.70
C LYS A 263 15.15 -19.67 8.53
N SER A 264 14.53 -18.55 8.85
CA SER A 264 15.16 -17.50 9.64
C SER A 264 15.52 -17.96 11.06
N GLN A 265 14.62 -18.67 11.74
CA GLN A 265 14.84 -19.20 13.10
C GLN A 265 15.96 -20.24 13.15
N ASN A 266 16.16 -20.98 12.06
CA ASN A 266 17.22 -21.97 11.94
C ASN A 266 18.50 -21.41 11.28
N ASN A 267 18.62 -20.09 11.13
CA ASN A 267 19.75 -19.40 10.48
C ASN A 267 20.02 -19.88 9.05
N LEU A 268 18.99 -20.32 8.34
CA LEU A 268 19.07 -20.73 6.94
C LEU A 268 18.86 -19.53 6.01
N SER A 269 19.55 -19.52 4.88
CA SER A 269 19.27 -18.56 3.81
C SER A 269 17.85 -18.77 3.27
N LEU A 270 17.15 -17.72 2.87
CA LEU A 270 15.87 -17.85 2.17
C LEU A 270 16.00 -18.67 0.87
N LYS A 271 17.20 -18.72 0.28
CA LYS A 271 17.52 -19.53 -0.91
C LYS A 271 17.80 -21.00 -0.61
N THR A 272 17.99 -21.39 0.64
CA THR A 272 18.22 -22.79 1.02
C THR A 272 17.04 -23.66 0.58
N GLY A 273 17.31 -24.76 -0.10
CA GLY A 273 16.29 -25.71 -0.56
C GLY A 273 15.68 -26.49 0.60
N LEU A 274 14.40 -26.79 0.51
CA LEU A 274 13.71 -27.72 1.41
C LEU A 274 13.38 -29.00 0.64
N THR A 275 13.64 -30.15 1.23
CA THR A 275 13.36 -31.44 0.58
C THR A 275 11.87 -31.75 0.54
N GLU A 276 11.19 -31.59 1.68
CA GLU A 276 9.77 -31.84 1.79
C GLU A 276 9.13 -30.93 2.83
N VAL A 277 7.93 -30.43 2.49
CA VAL A 277 7.04 -29.70 3.39
C VAL A 277 5.68 -30.37 3.39
N VAL A 278 5.12 -30.63 4.58
CA VAL A 278 3.77 -31.17 4.75
C VAL A 278 2.85 -30.03 5.13
N ILE A 279 1.76 -29.86 4.37
CA ILE A 279 0.71 -28.86 4.64
C ILE A 279 -0.59 -29.63 4.95
N THR A 280 -1.08 -29.45 6.15
CA THR A 280 -2.30 -30.11 6.63
C THR A 280 -3.45 -29.12 6.72
N GLY A 281 -4.66 -29.53 6.32
CA GLY A 281 -5.91 -28.77 6.52
C GLY A 281 -6.01 -27.49 5.69
N CYS A 282 -5.31 -27.40 4.55
CA CYS A 282 -5.36 -26.24 3.67
C CYS A 282 -6.52 -26.29 2.67
N SER A 283 -6.89 -25.11 2.13
CA SER A 283 -7.89 -24.97 1.07
C SER A 283 -7.40 -25.54 -0.27
N GLN A 284 -8.35 -25.79 -1.21
CA GLN A 284 -7.99 -26.15 -2.58
C GLN A 284 -7.18 -25.06 -3.27
N PHE A 285 -7.45 -23.79 -3.00
CA PHE A 285 -6.70 -22.64 -3.52
C PHE A 285 -5.19 -22.73 -3.23
N VAL A 286 -4.80 -23.19 -2.02
CA VAL A 286 -3.39 -23.40 -1.66
C VAL A 286 -2.78 -24.47 -2.58
N LYS A 287 -3.50 -25.55 -2.89
CA LYS A 287 -3.02 -26.60 -3.80
C LYS A 287 -2.88 -26.08 -5.23
N ASP A 288 -3.80 -25.23 -5.68
CA ASP A 288 -3.73 -24.60 -7.00
C ASP A 288 -2.52 -23.63 -7.12
N CYS A 289 -2.03 -23.10 -5.97
CA CYS A 289 -0.84 -22.25 -5.87
C CYS A 289 0.46 -23.04 -5.59
N GLU A 290 0.47 -24.36 -5.66
CA GLU A 290 1.64 -25.20 -5.31
C GLU A 290 2.92 -24.77 -6.01
N ILE A 291 2.83 -24.45 -7.31
CA ILE A 291 3.99 -24.02 -8.11
C ILE A 291 4.60 -22.74 -7.53
N ASP A 292 3.77 -21.78 -7.18
CA ASP A 292 4.21 -20.50 -6.59
C ASP A 292 4.82 -20.72 -5.21
N ILE A 293 4.19 -21.54 -4.36
CA ILE A 293 4.70 -21.87 -3.02
C ILE A 293 6.06 -22.55 -3.10
N LYS A 294 6.19 -23.55 -4.00
CA LYS A 294 7.46 -24.24 -4.25
C LYS A 294 8.54 -23.27 -4.71
N ALA A 295 8.22 -22.40 -5.65
CA ALA A 295 9.14 -21.45 -6.23
C ALA A 295 9.65 -20.43 -5.21
N VAL A 296 8.74 -19.81 -4.43
CA VAL A 296 9.09 -18.75 -3.47
C VAL A 296 9.81 -19.28 -2.24
N CYS A 297 9.52 -20.53 -1.83
CA CYS A 297 10.09 -21.17 -0.67
C CYS A 297 11.24 -22.13 -1.01
N ASN A 298 11.54 -22.35 -2.30
CA ASN A 298 12.55 -23.32 -2.78
C ASN A 298 12.32 -24.73 -2.22
N ILE A 299 11.13 -25.29 -2.48
CA ILE A 299 10.69 -26.61 -1.98
C ILE A 299 10.69 -27.61 -3.12
N GLN A 300 11.27 -28.78 -2.90
CA GLN A 300 11.26 -29.86 -3.89
C GLN A 300 9.91 -30.57 -3.91
N LYS A 301 9.36 -30.92 -2.75
CA LYS A 301 8.09 -31.66 -2.63
C LYS A 301 7.18 -31.05 -1.57
N ILE A 302 5.89 -30.92 -1.91
CA ILE A 302 4.83 -30.61 -0.94
C ILE A 302 3.91 -31.83 -0.85
N THR A 303 3.58 -32.22 0.39
CA THR A 303 2.60 -33.27 0.68
C THR A 303 1.42 -32.64 1.42
N TYR A 304 0.21 -32.93 0.95
CA TYR A 304 -1.03 -32.40 1.53
C TYR A 304 -1.73 -33.48 2.33
N LEU A 305 -2.15 -33.14 3.56
CA LEU A 305 -2.89 -34.02 4.46
C LEU A 305 -4.20 -33.36 4.91
N GLU A 306 -5.17 -34.18 5.26
CA GLU A 306 -6.39 -33.72 5.91
C GLU A 306 -6.18 -33.63 7.41
N GLY A 307 -6.79 -32.64 8.07
CA GLY A 307 -6.68 -32.43 9.51
C GLY A 307 -6.72 -30.97 9.92
N GLU A 308 -6.26 -30.68 11.10
CA GLU A 308 -6.10 -29.30 11.58
C GLU A 308 -4.98 -28.58 10.83
N LYS A 309 -5.13 -27.26 10.63
CA LYS A 309 -4.15 -26.46 9.89
C LYS A 309 -2.77 -26.53 10.53
N ASN A 310 -1.81 -27.04 9.78
CA ASN A 310 -0.42 -27.14 10.20
C ASN A 310 0.53 -27.10 8.99
N VAL A 311 1.75 -26.60 9.21
CA VAL A 311 2.83 -26.63 8.22
C VAL A 311 4.08 -27.21 8.89
N GLU A 312 4.54 -28.36 8.40
CA GLU A 312 5.69 -29.07 8.93
C GLU A 312 6.81 -29.18 7.88
N ILE A 313 8.01 -28.88 8.23
CA ILE A 313 9.19 -28.97 7.36
C ILE A 313 9.97 -30.23 7.75
N LEU A 314 10.01 -31.23 6.84
CA LEU A 314 10.63 -32.52 7.12
C LEU A 314 12.12 -32.58 6.81
N GLY A 315 12.67 -31.66 6.02
CA GLY A 315 14.09 -31.68 5.74
C GLY A 315 14.60 -30.49 4.94
N VAL A 316 15.89 -30.28 5.06
CA VAL A 316 16.63 -29.23 4.35
C VAL A 316 17.58 -29.93 3.38
N VAL A 317 17.71 -29.38 2.16
CA VAL A 317 18.68 -29.88 1.19
C VAL A 317 20.10 -29.63 1.75
N ALA A 318 20.90 -30.66 1.88
CA ALA A 318 22.29 -30.50 2.25
C ALA A 318 23.02 -29.67 1.18
N GLU A 319 23.83 -28.70 1.62
CA GLU A 319 24.68 -27.89 0.74
C GLU A 319 25.76 -28.73 0.08
#